data_bd3554c6ada045a8c708fbc7716e5e6e
#
_entry.id   bd3554c6ada045a8c708fbc7716e5e6e
#
_cell.length_a   1.000
_cell.length_b   1.000
_cell.length_c   1.000
_cell.angle_alpha   90.00
_cell.angle_beta   90.00
_cell.angle_gamma   90.00
#
_symmetry.space_group_name_H-M   'P 1'
#
loop_
_entity.id
_entity.type
_entity.pdbx_description
1 polymer ?
#
loop_
_entity_poly.entity_id
_entity_poly.type
_entity_poly.pdbx_seq_one_letter_code
_entity_poly.pdbx_strand_id
1 'polypeptide(L)'
;MITLTTLVSITCIGIALIAIGIVNYRATKLNRLYINIVHDTSKRYKFLCDIRQQYIFNHIVDDTLYISVDTLSKFKNFNIDKYVENYIRNNKAYILQESMKVLSNRINQSKYNTAIANAPDLMTEHFCTANDIKYIRYNNLETIECLKAIIKPVTIKNIRFIIQYTSPAGRNHYEKVIAKDIMVLSELINILERKDSYKQSEEYKKKHERQLLTPGLRYDIMKRDGFRCVICGRTADDGVKLHVDHIKPISKGGLTVPDNLRTLCQDCNLGKSDKYDEDTTDQNVNSDYYIEC
;
A
#
# COMPACT_ATOMS: atom_id res chain seq x y z
N MET A 1 1.13 -37.84 60.59
CA MET A 1 -0.10 -37.65 61.39
C MET A 1 -0.72 -36.30 61.00
N ILE A 2 -1.82 -36.30 60.31
CA ILE A 2 -2.57 -35.08 60.00
C ILE A 2 -3.27 -34.68 61.28
N THR A 3 -3.01 -33.48 61.78
CA THR A 3 -3.63 -32.99 63.02
C THR A 3 -5.13 -32.77 62.81
N LEU A 4 -5.96 -32.92 63.84
CA LEU A 4 -7.40 -32.69 63.82
C LEU A 4 -7.71 -31.28 63.29
N THR A 5 -6.86 -30.29 63.57
CA THR A 5 -6.97 -28.93 63.07
C THR A 5 -6.81 -28.83 61.55
N THR A 6 -5.89 -29.59 60.92
CA THR A 6 -5.71 -29.62 59.46
C THR A 6 -6.90 -30.28 58.75
N LEU A 7 -7.46 -31.32 59.36
CA LEU A 7 -8.64 -32.00 58.83
C LEU A 7 -9.86 -31.09 58.85
N VAL A 8 -10.12 -30.39 59.93
CA VAL A 8 -11.21 -29.41 60.05
C VAL A 8 -11.03 -28.27 59.07
N SER A 9 -9.78 -27.75 58.87
CA SER A 9 -9.52 -26.69 57.87
C SER A 9 -9.82 -27.15 56.45
N ILE A 10 -9.45 -28.36 56.07
CA ILE A 10 -9.72 -28.92 54.72
C ILE A 10 -11.22 -29.08 54.48
N THR A 11 -11.97 -29.58 55.49
CA THR A 11 -13.43 -29.70 55.39
C THR A 11 -14.12 -28.34 55.27
N CYS A 12 -13.72 -27.35 56.05
CA CYS A 12 -14.24 -25.97 55.94
C CYS A 12 -14.00 -25.34 54.58
N ILE A 13 -12.80 -25.51 54.02
CA ILE A 13 -12.47 -25.02 52.64
C ILE A 13 -13.33 -25.74 51.62
N GLY A 14 -13.51 -27.06 51.71
CA GLY A 14 -14.37 -27.82 50.83
C GLY A 14 -15.84 -27.34 50.84
N ILE A 15 -16.41 -27.12 52.03
CA ILE A 15 -17.76 -26.58 52.19
C ILE A 15 -17.87 -25.16 51.59
N ALA A 16 -16.87 -24.31 51.82
CA ALA A 16 -16.85 -22.96 51.23
C ALA A 16 -16.82 -23.00 49.69
N LEU A 17 -16.01 -23.87 49.08
CA LEU A 17 -15.94 -24.02 47.63
C LEU A 17 -17.28 -24.56 47.05
N ILE A 18 -17.94 -25.50 47.71
CA ILE A 18 -19.27 -26.01 47.33
C ILE A 18 -20.30 -24.89 47.43
N ALA A 19 -20.30 -24.13 48.53
CA ALA A 19 -21.22 -23.00 48.69
C ALA A 19 -21.02 -21.91 47.58
N ILE A 20 -19.77 -21.57 47.27
CA ILE A 20 -19.42 -20.67 46.16
C ILE A 20 -19.94 -21.25 44.83
N GLY A 21 -19.76 -22.53 44.57
CA GLY A 21 -20.24 -23.20 43.37
C GLY A 21 -21.78 -23.12 43.26
N ILE A 22 -22.53 -23.36 44.37
CA ILE A 22 -24.00 -23.26 44.38
C ILE A 22 -24.47 -21.81 44.13
N VAL A 23 -23.79 -20.82 44.77
CA VAL A 23 -24.10 -19.39 44.55
C VAL A 23 -23.88 -18.99 43.09
N ASN A 24 -22.74 -19.38 42.50
CA ASN A 24 -22.42 -19.11 41.12
C ASN A 24 -23.44 -19.80 40.17
N TYR A 25 -23.80 -21.02 40.41
CA TYR A 25 -24.83 -21.74 39.62
C TYR A 25 -26.20 -21.05 39.66
N ARG A 26 -26.65 -20.65 40.87
CA ARG A 26 -27.93 -19.91 41.02
C ARG A 26 -27.87 -18.55 40.36
N ALA A 27 -26.75 -17.81 40.47
CA ALA A 27 -26.56 -16.54 39.80
C ALA A 27 -26.57 -16.68 38.28
N THR A 28 -25.90 -17.68 37.72
CA THR A 28 -25.90 -17.94 36.26
C THR A 28 -27.28 -18.35 35.75
N LYS A 29 -28.01 -19.20 36.48
CA LYS A 29 -29.38 -19.58 36.13
C LYS A 29 -30.31 -18.36 36.11
N LEU A 30 -30.22 -17.51 37.14
CA LEU A 30 -31.01 -16.30 37.26
C LEU A 30 -30.64 -15.27 36.13
N ASN A 31 -29.37 -15.13 35.82
CA ASN A 31 -28.94 -14.25 34.71
C ASN A 31 -29.48 -14.74 33.37
N ARG A 32 -29.53 -16.07 33.09
CA ARG A 32 -30.13 -16.60 31.88
C ARG A 32 -31.64 -16.27 31.79
N LEU A 33 -32.37 -16.37 32.90
CA LEU A 33 -33.78 -15.98 32.94
C LEU A 33 -33.96 -14.50 32.56
N TYR A 34 -33.16 -13.60 33.16
CA TYR A 34 -33.25 -12.19 32.87
C TYR A 34 -32.78 -11.82 31.43
N ILE A 35 -31.80 -12.55 30.87
CA ILE A 35 -31.41 -12.40 29.47
C ILE A 35 -32.60 -12.75 28.54
N ASN A 36 -33.34 -13.84 28.81
CA ASN A 36 -34.50 -14.18 28.03
C ASN A 36 -35.56 -13.08 28.14
N ILE A 37 -35.81 -12.56 29.34
CA ILE A 37 -36.77 -11.46 29.54
C ILE A 37 -36.29 -10.21 28.73
N VAL A 38 -35.01 -9.88 28.72
CA VAL A 38 -34.48 -8.77 27.92
C VAL A 38 -34.73 -9.01 26.44
N HIS A 39 -34.41 -10.20 25.93
CA HIS A 39 -34.61 -10.55 24.51
C HIS A 39 -36.10 -10.44 24.11
N ASP A 40 -37.01 -10.79 25.04
CA ASP A 40 -38.46 -10.76 24.77
C ASP A 40 -39.10 -9.39 24.89
N THR A 41 -38.56 -8.53 25.78
CA THR A 41 -39.20 -7.25 26.12
C THR A 41 -38.48 -6.01 25.64
N SER A 42 -37.16 -6.03 25.55
CA SER A 42 -36.39 -4.84 25.16
C SER A 42 -36.60 -4.44 23.70
N LYS A 43 -37.19 -3.29 23.49
CA LYS A 43 -37.34 -2.66 22.16
C LYS A 43 -36.00 -2.30 21.56
N ARG A 44 -35.07 -1.80 22.38
CA ARG A 44 -33.73 -1.44 21.96
C ARG A 44 -32.93 -2.63 21.46
N TYR A 45 -32.92 -3.74 22.22
CA TYR A 45 -32.23 -4.96 21.83
C TYR A 45 -32.77 -5.52 20.51
N LYS A 46 -34.10 -5.62 20.35
CA LYS A 46 -34.73 -6.11 19.12
C LYS A 46 -34.34 -5.24 17.93
N PHE A 47 -34.45 -3.92 18.09
CA PHE A 47 -34.05 -2.96 17.06
C PHE A 47 -32.59 -3.11 16.62
N LEU A 48 -31.65 -3.26 17.58
CA LEU A 48 -30.24 -3.49 17.27
C LEU A 48 -29.99 -4.83 16.56
N CYS A 49 -30.75 -5.88 16.92
CA CYS A 49 -30.67 -7.16 16.21
C CYS A 49 -31.19 -7.06 14.77
N ASP A 50 -32.27 -6.32 14.53
CA ASP A 50 -32.80 -6.08 13.18
C ASP A 50 -31.80 -5.29 12.32
N ILE A 51 -31.22 -4.23 12.85
CA ILE A 51 -30.18 -3.47 12.17
C ILE A 51 -28.97 -4.35 11.87
N ARG A 52 -28.55 -5.19 12.81
CA ARG A 52 -27.44 -6.12 12.61
C ARG A 52 -27.66 -7.05 11.40
N GLN A 53 -28.89 -7.48 11.16
CA GLN A 53 -29.24 -8.33 10.01
C GLN A 53 -29.26 -7.56 8.68
N GLN A 54 -29.59 -6.26 8.70
CA GLN A 54 -29.64 -5.41 7.51
C GLN A 54 -28.25 -5.04 6.96
N TYR A 55 -27.23 -4.96 7.82
CA TYR A 55 -25.88 -4.53 7.44
C TYR A 55 -24.92 -5.70 7.40
N ILE A 56 -24.43 -6.00 6.20
CA ILE A 56 -23.43 -7.02 5.96
C ILE A 56 -22.06 -6.36 5.86
N PHE A 57 -21.11 -6.86 6.65
CA PHE A 57 -19.72 -6.42 6.61
C PHE A 57 -18.81 -7.51 6.08
N ASN A 58 -17.86 -7.12 5.22
CA ASN A 58 -16.84 -8.03 4.73
C ASN A 58 -15.91 -8.45 5.85
N HIS A 59 -15.51 -9.71 5.85
CA HIS A 59 -14.45 -10.20 6.74
C HIS A 59 -13.10 -9.68 6.23
N ILE A 60 -12.38 -8.97 7.08
CA ILE A 60 -11.10 -8.34 6.76
C ILE A 60 -10.07 -8.79 7.78
N VAL A 61 -8.94 -9.29 7.29
CA VAL A 61 -7.78 -9.72 8.10
C VAL A 61 -6.52 -9.10 7.51
N ASP A 62 -5.58 -8.70 8.35
CA ASP A 62 -4.26 -8.25 7.93
C ASP A 62 -3.48 -9.39 7.29
N ASP A 63 -2.75 -9.08 6.23
CA ASP A 63 -1.82 -10.01 5.60
C ASP A 63 -0.41 -9.83 6.15
N THR A 64 0.35 -10.91 6.20
CA THR A 64 1.74 -10.89 6.61
C THR A 64 2.61 -11.60 5.58
N LEU A 65 3.62 -10.89 5.07
CA LEU A 65 4.58 -11.37 4.08
C LEU A 65 5.97 -11.44 4.70
N TYR A 66 6.54 -12.62 4.73
CA TYR A 66 7.89 -12.87 5.24
C TYR A 66 8.91 -12.82 4.12
N ILE A 67 9.95 -12.01 4.30
CA ILE A 67 11.03 -11.78 3.34
C ILE A 67 12.34 -12.15 4.01
N SER A 68 12.87 -13.32 3.69
CA SER A 68 14.15 -13.77 4.22
C SER A 68 15.29 -13.29 3.33
N VAL A 69 16.33 -12.75 3.93
CA VAL A 69 17.57 -12.35 3.26
C VAL A 69 18.75 -13.13 3.82
N ASP A 70 19.71 -13.42 2.96
CA ASP A 70 20.82 -14.36 3.22
C ASP A 70 22.03 -13.68 3.89
N THR A 71 22.12 -12.33 3.88
CA THR A 71 23.23 -11.60 4.48
C THR A 71 22.77 -10.38 5.29
N LEU A 72 23.54 -10.06 6.33
CA LEU A 72 23.31 -8.88 7.15
C LEU A 72 23.42 -7.58 6.33
N SER A 73 24.27 -7.54 5.32
CA SER A 73 24.40 -6.39 4.41
C SER A 73 23.12 -6.18 3.61
N LYS A 74 22.54 -7.24 3.04
CA LYS A 74 21.25 -7.18 2.33
C LYS A 74 20.11 -6.77 3.27
N PHE A 75 20.13 -7.23 4.53
CA PHE A 75 19.15 -6.82 5.52
C PHE A 75 19.23 -5.31 5.82
N LYS A 76 20.44 -4.80 6.09
CA LYS A 76 20.65 -3.37 6.40
C LYS A 76 20.28 -2.46 5.23
N ASN A 77 20.61 -2.88 4.00
CA ASN A 77 20.41 -2.09 2.78
C ASN A 77 19.14 -2.48 2.01
N PHE A 78 18.19 -3.19 2.66
CA PHE A 78 16.97 -3.64 2.00
C PHE A 78 16.12 -2.45 1.55
N ASN A 79 15.93 -2.33 0.25
CA ASN A 79 15.10 -1.29 -0.34
C ASN A 79 13.63 -1.72 -0.32
N ILE A 80 12.94 -1.35 0.75
CA ILE A 80 11.54 -1.70 0.96
C ILE A 80 10.62 -1.02 -0.05
N ASP A 81 10.91 0.23 -0.46
CA ASP A 81 10.05 0.96 -1.37
C ASP A 81 10.03 0.30 -2.75
N LYS A 82 11.18 -0.13 -3.25
CA LYS A 82 11.29 -0.91 -4.49
C LYS A 82 10.58 -2.27 -4.36
N TYR A 83 10.67 -2.92 -3.20
CA TYR A 83 9.96 -4.18 -2.96
C TYR A 83 8.45 -3.99 -2.97
N VAL A 84 7.95 -2.96 -2.27
CA VAL A 84 6.52 -2.61 -2.24
C VAL A 84 6.02 -2.24 -3.64
N GLU A 85 6.79 -1.47 -4.43
CA GLU A 85 6.45 -1.17 -5.82
C GLU A 85 6.28 -2.45 -6.66
N ASN A 86 7.21 -3.40 -6.57
CA ASN A 86 7.11 -4.68 -7.27
C ASN A 86 5.92 -5.51 -6.76
N TYR A 87 5.67 -5.50 -5.45
CA TYR A 87 4.51 -6.18 -4.86
C TYR A 87 3.20 -5.63 -5.43
N ILE A 88 3.06 -4.30 -5.49
CA ILE A 88 1.88 -3.63 -6.07
C ILE A 88 1.67 -4.06 -7.52
N ARG A 89 2.73 -4.06 -8.34
CA ARG A 89 2.65 -4.44 -9.76
C ARG A 89 2.16 -5.87 -9.95
N ASN A 90 2.65 -6.79 -9.12
CA ASN A 90 2.34 -8.22 -9.22
C ASN A 90 0.99 -8.60 -8.59
N ASN A 91 0.45 -7.78 -7.67
CA ASN A 91 -0.75 -8.08 -6.90
C ASN A 91 -1.86 -7.02 -7.07
N LYS A 92 -1.86 -6.28 -8.17
CA LYS A 92 -2.79 -5.18 -8.43
C LYS A 92 -4.26 -5.57 -8.22
N ALA A 93 -4.70 -6.67 -8.83
CA ALA A 93 -6.08 -7.14 -8.74
C ALA A 93 -6.49 -7.45 -7.29
N TYR A 94 -5.61 -8.12 -6.55
CA TYR A 94 -5.80 -8.43 -5.13
C TYR A 94 -5.92 -7.17 -4.28
N ILE A 95 -5.01 -6.20 -4.44
CA ILE A 95 -5.02 -4.94 -3.70
C ILE A 95 -6.31 -4.17 -3.95
N LEU A 96 -6.76 -4.08 -5.21
CA LEU A 96 -8.02 -3.41 -5.57
C LEU A 96 -9.23 -4.13 -4.96
N GLN A 97 -9.28 -5.45 -5.03
CA GLN A 97 -10.38 -6.24 -4.45
C GLN A 97 -10.47 -6.03 -2.93
N GLU A 98 -9.35 -6.09 -2.22
CA GLU A 98 -9.33 -5.92 -0.77
C GLU A 98 -9.62 -4.46 -0.36
N SER A 99 -9.14 -3.47 -1.12
CA SER A 99 -9.48 -2.07 -0.88
C SER A 99 -10.98 -1.79 -1.04
N MET A 100 -11.64 -2.45 -2.00
CA MET A 100 -13.09 -2.36 -2.19
C MET A 100 -13.86 -2.94 -1.00
N LYS A 101 -13.39 -4.06 -0.40
CA LYS A 101 -13.99 -4.61 0.82
C LYS A 101 -13.89 -3.62 1.99
N VAL A 102 -12.71 -3.00 2.17
CA VAL A 102 -12.48 -1.98 3.20
C VAL A 102 -13.38 -0.77 2.97
N LEU A 103 -13.47 -0.27 1.75
CA LEU A 103 -14.32 0.87 1.39
C LEU A 103 -15.80 0.56 1.64
N SER A 104 -16.27 -0.62 1.23
CA SER A 104 -17.65 -1.10 1.49
C SER A 104 -17.94 -1.12 2.99
N ASN A 105 -17.02 -1.64 3.81
CA ASN A 105 -17.19 -1.65 5.26
C ASN A 105 -17.25 -0.24 5.85
N ARG A 106 -16.41 0.70 5.38
CA ARG A 106 -16.42 2.11 5.82
C ARG A 106 -17.77 2.78 5.51
N ILE A 107 -18.28 2.60 4.29
CA ILE A 107 -19.58 3.16 3.86
C ILE A 107 -20.71 2.55 4.70
N ASN A 108 -20.72 1.22 4.84
CA ASN A 108 -21.75 0.55 5.61
C ASN A 108 -21.66 0.90 7.10
N GLN A 109 -20.47 1.08 7.67
CA GLN A 109 -20.28 1.50 9.05
C GLN A 109 -20.89 2.90 9.31
N SER A 110 -20.70 3.85 8.39
CA SER A 110 -21.29 5.18 8.54
C SER A 110 -22.82 5.10 8.61
N LYS A 111 -23.44 4.37 7.70
CA LYS A 111 -24.90 4.15 7.67
C LYS A 111 -25.38 3.39 8.91
N TYR A 112 -24.65 2.35 9.30
CA TYR A 112 -24.93 1.54 10.48
C TYR A 112 -24.87 2.36 11.77
N ASN A 113 -23.85 3.21 11.94
CA ASN A 113 -23.73 4.09 13.10
C ASN A 113 -24.89 5.09 13.18
N THR A 114 -25.32 5.65 12.04
CA THR A 114 -26.50 6.51 11.98
C THR A 114 -27.77 5.75 12.38
N ALA A 115 -27.92 4.50 11.92
CA ALA A 115 -29.06 3.68 12.29
C ALA A 115 -29.07 3.34 13.79
N ILE A 116 -27.90 3.01 14.38
CA ILE A 116 -27.77 2.76 15.83
C ILE A 116 -28.14 4.01 16.66
N ALA A 117 -27.76 5.21 16.20
CA ALA A 117 -28.09 6.45 16.90
C ALA A 117 -29.58 6.68 17.06
N ASN A 118 -30.41 6.08 16.18
CA ASN A 118 -31.86 6.13 16.26
C ASN A 118 -32.50 4.99 17.10
N ALA A 119 -31.66 4.19 17.81
CA ALA A 119 -32.18 3.10 18.62
C ALA A 119 -33.04 3.64 19.79
N PRO A 120 -34.15 2.97 20.10
CA PRO A 120 -34.98 3.34 21.26
C PRO A 120 -34.19 3.39 22.57
N ASP A 121 -34.65 4.13 23.53
CA ASP A 121 -34.02 4.19 24.86
C ASP A 121 -34.13 2.83 25.57
N LEU A 122 -33.24 2.67 26.59
CA LEU A 122 -33.32 1.52 27.50
C LEU A 122 -34.65 1.52 28.24
N MET A 123 -35.09 0.36 28.66
CA MET A 123 -36.35 0.19 29.41
C MET A 123 -36.31 0.96 30.72
N THR A 124 -37.45 1.53 31.08
CA THR A 124 -37.56 2.39 32.26
C THR A 124 -37.82 1.54 33.52
N GLU A 125 -37.50 2.12 34.67
CA GLU A 125 -37.82 1.52 35.98
C GLU A 125 -39.29 1.27 36.17
N HIS A 126 -40.14 2.18 35.68
CA HIS A 126 -41.60 2.04 35.71
C HIS A 126 -42.07 0.75 35.01
N PHE A 127 -41.47 0.43 33.85
CA PHE A 127 -41.81 -0.85 33.15
C PHE A 127 -41.41 -2.06 33.99
N CYS A 128 -40.23 -2.04 34.58
CA CYS A 128 -39.75 -3.15 35.40
C CYS A 128 -40.61 -3.37 36.63
N THR A 129 -40.99 -2.26 37.32
CA THR A 129 -41.86 -2.29 38.49
C THR A 129 -43.27 -2.85 38.14
N ALA A 130 -43.83 -2.39 37.03
CA ALA A 130 -45.16 -2.87 36.57
C ALA A 130 -45.16 -4.37 36.19
N ASN A 131 -44.02 -4.96 35.94
CA ASN A 131 -43.85 -6.37 35.55
C ASN A 131 -43.16 -7.23 36.62
N ASP A 132 -42.99 -6.72 37.82
CA ASP A 132 -42.29 -7.40 38.94
C ASP A 132 -40.84 -7.81 38.62
N ILE A 133 -40.16 -7.00 37.85
CA ILE A 133 -38.77 -7.22 37.42
C ILE A 133 -37.82 -6.32 38.22
N LYS A 134 -36.72 -6.89 38.76
CA LYS A 134 -35.68 -6.06 39.43
C LYS A 134 -34.96 -5.20 38.44
N TYR A 135 -35.24 -3.90 38.43
CA TYR A 135 -34.74 -2.90 37.47
C TYR A 135 -33.21 -2.91 37.33
N ILE A 136 -32.46 -2.83 38.42
CA ILE A 136 -30.99 -2.77 38.38
C ILE A 136 -30.39 -3.96 37.62
N ARG A 137 -30.91 -5.16 37.85
CA ARG A 137 -30.43 -6.37 37.19
C ARG A 137 -30.83 -6.38 35.70
N TYR A 138 -32.09 -6.04 35.43
CA TYR A 138 -32.61 -5.97 34.06
C TYR A 138 -31.77 -4.93 33.23
N ASN A 139 -31.64 -3.72 33.70
CA ASN A 139 -30.96 -2.64 33.02
C ASN A 139 -29.47 -2.97 32.72
N ASN A 140 -28.76 -3.59 33.70
CA ASN A 140 -27.39 -4.04 33.48
C ASN A 140 -27.30 -5.11 32.38
N LEU A 141 -28.19 -6.07 32.37
CA LEU A 141 -28.22 -7.15 31.36
C LEU A 141 -28.69 -6.61 29.99
N GLU A 142 -29.70 -5.73 29.97
CA GLU A 142 -30.12 -5.05 28.73
C GLU A 142 -28.97 -4.28 28.08
N THR A 143 -28.21 -3.52 28.87
CA THR A 143 -27.04 -2.80 28.38
C THR A 143 -25.99 -3.76 27.80
N ILE A 144 -25.68 -4.85 28.49
CA ILE A 144 -24.73 -5.86 28.02
C ILE A 144 -25.19 -6.53 26.72
N GLU A 145 -26.46 -6.95 26.64
CA GLU A 145 -27.00 -7.62 25.46
C GLU A 145 -27.09 -6.65 24.27
N CYS A 146 -27.47 -5.39 24.48
CA CYS A 146 -27.42 -4.35 23.46
C CYS A 146 -25.99 -4.14 22.93
N LEU A 147 -24.98 -4.09 23.80
CA LEU A 147 -23.58 -3.98 23.38
C LEU A 147 -23.10 -5.19 22.56
N LYS A 148 -23.56 -6.40 22.90
CA LYS A 148 -23.26 -7.62 22.13
C LYS A 148 -23.96 -7.64 20.76
N ALA A 149 -25.13 -7.02 20.64
CA ALA A 149 -25.86 -6.91 19.37
C ALA A 149 -25.15 -5.97 18.38
N ILE A 150 -24.36 -4.99 18.86
CA ILE A 150 -23.65 -4.04 18.04
C ILE A 150 -22.42 -4.72 17.38
N ILE A 151 -22.35 -4.62 16.05
CA ILE A 151 -21.19 -5.07 15.26
C ILE A 151 -20.12 -3.98 15.28
N LYS A 152 -18.86 -4.40 15.44
CA LYS A 152 -17.68 -3.53 15.23
C LYS A 152 -16.96 -3.98 13.97
N PRO A 153 -17.28 -3.42 12.80
CA PRO A 153 -16.67 -3.84 11.55
C PRO A 153 -15.21 -3.44 11.49
N VAL A 154 -14.40 -4.28 10.85
CA VAL A 154 -13.01 -3.93 10.54
C VAL A 154 -13.01 -3.04 9.29
N THR A 155 -12.45 -1.85 9.40
CA THR A 155 -12.43 -0.81 8.36
C THR A 155 -11.03 -0.41 7.93
N ILE A 156 -10.03 -1.15 8.39
CA ILE A 156 -8.61 -0.99 8.06
C ILE A 156 -8.06 -2.38 7.78
N LYS A 157 -7.28 -2.50 6.71
CA LYS A 157 -6.49 -3.69 6.41
C LYS A 157 -5.06 -3.27 6.15
N ASN A 158 -4.13 -3.92 6.82
CA ASN A 158 -2.71 -3.72 6.60
C ASN A 158 -2.08 -4.92 5.92
N ILE A 159 -1.10 -4.65 5.08
CA ILE A 159 -0.13 -5.64 4.60
C ILE A 159 1.16 -5.41 5.35
N ARG A 160 1.59 -6.41 6.12
CA ARG A 160 2.81 -6.37 6.91
C ARG A 160 3.93 -7.06 6.14
N PHE A 161 4.99 -6.32 5.86
CA PHE A 161 6.22 -6.83 5.27
C PHE A 161 7.22 -7.06 6.40
N ILE A 162 7.59 -8.30 6.62
CA ILE A 162 8.52 -8.71 7.69
C ILE A 162 9.82 -9.16 7.03
N ILE A 163 10.84 -8.30 7.07
CA ILE A 163 12.17 -8.60 6.56
C ILE A 163 12.94 -9.29 7.67
N GLN A 164 13.49 -10.48 7.39
CA GLN A 164 14.17 -11.31 8.36
C GLN A 164 15.57 -11.69 7.89
N TYR A 165 16.53 -11.67 8.80
CA TYR A 165 17.85 -12.23 8.62
C TYR A 165 18.24 -13.07 9.84
N THR A 166 18.67 -14.29 9.62
CA THR A 166 19.24 -15.17 10.65
C THR A 166 20.69 -15.48 10.27
N SER A 167 21.60 -15.27 11.21
CA SER A 167 23.01 -15.59 10.97
C SER A 167 23.20 -17.08 10.69
N PRO A 168 24.22 -17.49 9.91
CA PRO A 168 24.44 -18.90 9.55
C PRO A 168 24.53 -19.85 10.76
N ALA A 169 25.04 -19.35 11.89
CA ALA A 169 25.12 -20.14 13.12
C ALA A 169 23.82 -20.08 13.97
N GLY A 170 22.76 -19.42 13.49
CA GLY A 170 21.49 -19.28 14.20
C GLY A 170 21.53 -18.40 15.46
N ARG A 171 22.69 -17.81 15.80
CA ARG A 171 22.87 -17.06 17.06
C ARG A 171 22.22 -15.70 17.07
N ASN A 172 22.12 -15.05 15.91
CA ASN A 172 21.55 -13.71 15.79
C ASN A 172 20.39 -13.72 14.81
N HIS A 173 19.26 -13.24 15.26
CA HIS A 173 18.06 -13.03 14.45
C HIS A 173 17.71 -11.55 14.43
N TYR A 174 17.49 -11.00 13.24
CA TYR A 174 17.10 -9.60 13.05
C TYR A 174 15.79 -9.56 12.27
N GLU A 175 14.91 -8.69 12.72
CA GLU A 175 13.60 -8.50 12.08
C GLU A 175 13.30 -7.00 11.91
N LYS A 176 12.71 -6.65 10.77
CA LYS A 176 12.17 -5.30 10.51
C LYS A 176 10.76 -5.45 9.97
N VAL A 177 9.80 -4.86 10.68
CA VAL A 177 8.37 -4.90 10.32
C VAL A 177 7.96 -3.55 9.74
N ILE A 178 7.30 -3.58 8.59
CA ILE A 178 6.71 -2.42 7.94
C ILE A 178 5.28 -2.77 7.55
N ALA A 179 4.32 -2.00 8.06
CA ALA A 179 2.92 -2.15 7.70
C ALA A 179 2.50 -1.05 6.72
N LYS A 180 1.71 -1.42 5.71
CA LYS A 180 1.11 -0.49 4.74
C LYS A 180 -0.39 -0.73 4.69
N ASP A 181 -1.19 0.33 4.83
CA ASP A 181 -2.64 0.26 4.66
C ASP A 181 -2.97 -0.08 3.19
N ILE A 182 -3.91 -1.00 2.98
CA ILE A 182 -4.34 -1.45 1.66
C ILE A 182 -4.91 -0.29 0.82
N MET A 183 -5.51 0.71 1.44
CA MET A 183 -6.03 1.90 0.75
C MET A 183 -4.89 2.73 0.17
N VAL A 184 -3.80 2.91 0.93
CA VAL A 184 -2.59 3.61 0.46
C VAL A 184 -1.96 2.84 -0.71
N LEU A 185 -1.89 1.49 -0.62
CA LEU A 185 -1.38 0.68 -1.72
C LEU A 185 -2.25 0.79 -2.97
N SER A 186 -3.57 0.89 -2.83
CA SER A 186 -4.48 1.08 -3.96
C SER A 186 -4.32 2.45 -4.65
N GLU A 187 -4.04 3.51 -3.90
CA GLU A 187 -3.72 4.83 -4.46
C GLU A 187 -2.39 4.82 -5.22
N LEU A 188 -1.39 4.11 -4.69
CA LEU A 188 -0.08 3.96 -5.35
C LEU A 188 -0.18 3.24 -6.71
N ILE A 189 -1.16 2.36 -6.94
CA ILE A 189 -1.41 1.75 -8.24
C ILE A 189 -1.59 2.84 -9.31
N ASN A 190 -2.47 3.81 -9.07
CA ASN A 190 -2.76 4.89 -10.01
C ASN A 190 -1.52 5.76 -10.27
N ILE A 191 -0.72 6.01 -9.25
CA ILE A 191 0.53 6.79 -9.37
C ILE A 191 1.55 6.04 -10.23
N LEU A 192 1.71 4.73 -10.01
CA LEU A 192 2.64 3.90 -10.79
C LEU A 192 2.21 3.80 -12.26
N GLU A 193 0.91 3.62 -12.53
CA GLU A 193 0.38 3.59 -13.90
C GLU A 193 0.60 4.90 -14.66
N ARG A 194 0.36 6.04 -14.01
CA ARG A 194 0.66 7.36 -14.60
C ARG A 194 2.15 7.52 -14.88
N LYS A 195 3.01 7.08 -13.95
CA LYS A 195 4.48 7.11 -14.13
C LYS A 195 4.92 6.23 -15.31
N ASP A 196 4.34 5.05 -15.46
CA ASP A 196 4.66 4.14 -16.55
C ASP A 196 4.15 4.67 -17.89
N SER A 197 2.93 5.21 -17.94
CA SER A 197 2.38 5.86 -19.12
C SER A 197 3.24 7.07 -19.55
N TYR A 198 3.72 7.88 -18.59
CA TYR A 198 4.62 8.99 -18.89
C TYR A 198 5.95 8.51 -19.46
N LYS A 199 6.56 7.45 -18.90
CA LYS A 199 7.81 6.86 -19.44
C LYS A 199 7.67 6.33 -20.86
N GLN A 200 6.46 5.90 -21.25
CA GLN A 200 6.16 5.46 -22.62
C GLN A 200 5.85 6.63 -23.55
N SER A 201 5.64 7.84 -23.05
CA SER A 201 5.32 9.02 -23.84
C SER A 201 6.48 9.43 -24.75
N GLU A 202 6.16 9.98 -25.91
CA GLU A 202 7.14 10.56 -26.85
C GLU A 202 7.94 11.70 -26.21
N GLU A 203 7.30 12.47 -25.34
CA GLU A 203 7.97 13.56 -24.61
C GLU A 203 9.07 13.04 -23.68
N TYR A 204 8.79 11.96 -22.92
CA TYR A 204 9.80 11.33 -22.07
C TYR A 204 10.94 10.76 -22.88
N LYS A 205 10.66 10.05 -23.98
CA LYS A 205 11.67 9.49 -24.89
C LYS A 205 12.59 10.59 -25.41
N LYS A 206 12.00 11.69 -25.94
CA LYS A 206 12.78 12.85 -26.44
C LYS A 206 13.63 13.48 -25.34
N LYS A 207 13.10 13.64 -24.14
CA LYS A 207 13.85 14.19 -23.00
C LYS A 207 15.00 13.26 -22.58
N HIS A 208 14.73 11.95 -22.53
CA HIS A 208 15.72 10.93 -22.17
C HIS A 208 16.87 10.91 -23.19
N GLU A 209 16.56 10.89 -24.50
CA GLU A 209 17.60 10.93 -25.55
C GLU A 209 18.51 12.16 -25.44
N ARG A 210 17.95 13.35 -25.18
CA ARG A 210 18.77 14.55 -24.95
C ARG A 210 19.72 14.41 -23.76
N GLN A 211 19.32 13.71 -22.69
CA GLN A 211 20.16 13.49 -21.50
C GLN A 211 21.31 12.51 -21.75
N LEU A 212 21.15 11.58 -22.69
CA LEU A 212 22.20 10.64 -23.08
C LEU A 212 23.38 11.31 -23.76
N LEU A 213 23.21 12.50 -24.32
CA LEU A 213 24.28 13.29 -24.94
C LEU A 213 25.14 13.97 -23.85
N THR A 214 25.89 13.14 -23.11
CA THR A 214 26.77 13.56 -22.02
C THR A 214 27.99 14.38 -22.51
N PRO A 215 28.65 15.15 -21.62
CA PRO A 215 29.91 15.85 -21.98
C PRO A 215 30.99 14.91 -22.52
N GLY A 216 31.11 13.70 -21.96
CA GLY A 216 32.03 12.66 -22.44
C GLY A 216 31.74 12.24 -23.86
N LEU A 217 30.48 11.87 -24.14
CA LEU A 217 30.05 11.48 -25.48
C LEU A 217 30.27 12.63 -26.49
N ARG A 218 29.96 13.89 -26.12
CA ARG A 218 30.26 15.06 -26.97
C ARG A 218 31.73 15.18 -27.32
N TYR A 219 32.60 14.97 -26.34
CA TYR A 219 34.05 15.01 -26.56
C TYR A 219 34.50 13.91 -27.52
N ASP A 220 33.99 12.66 -27.32
CA ASP A 220 34.36 11.53 -28.17
C ASP A 220 33.90 11.72 -29.62
N ILE A 221 32.72 12.27 -29.85
CA ILE A 221 32.23 12.61 -31.19
C ILE A 221 33.08 13.73 -31.81
N MET A 222 33.35 14.80 -31.08
CA MET A 222 34.19 15.90 -31.59
C MET A 222 35.59 15.39 -31.93
N LYS A 223 36.17 14.53 -31.10
CA LYS A 223 37.47 13.91 -31.35
C LYS A 223 37.43 13.03 -32.61
N ARG A 224 36.42 12.17 -32.77
CA ARG A 224 36.22 11.35 -33.97
C ARG A 224 36.16 12.20 -35.23
N ASP A 225 35.48 13.34 -35.19
CA ASP A 225 35.26 14.25 -36.33
C ASP A 225 36.42 15.28 -36.48
N GLY A 226 37.53 15.10 -35.75
CA GLY A 226 38.70 15.93 -35.84
C GLY A 226 38.52 17.38 -35.38
N PHE A 227 37.61 17.61 -34.41
CA PHE A 227 37.26 18.95 -33.86
C PHE A 227 36.87 19.96 -34.94
N ARG A 228 36.16 19.52 -35.99
CA ARG A 228 35.73 20.37 -37.11
C ARG A 228 34.28 20.10 -37.48
N CYS A 229 33.61 21.05 -38.09
CA CYS A 229 32.30 20.86 -38.69
C CYS A 229 32.38 19.88 -39.88
N VAL A 230 31.62 18.76 -39.81
CA VAL A 230 31.63 17.75 -40.89
C VAL A 230 30.98 18.23 -42.19
N ILE A 231 30.23 19.35 -42.18
CA ILE A 231 29.62 19.93 -43.39
C ILE A 231 30.52 20.93 -44.06
N CYS A 232 31.10 21.92 -43.34
CA CYS A 232 31.86 23.02 -43.95
C CYS A 232 33.36 23.02 -43.54
N GLY A 233 33.82 22.05 -42.73
CA GLY A 233 35.21 21.91 -42.35
C GLY A 233 35.73 22.92 -41.33
N ARG A 234 35.00 24.00 -41.01
CA ARG A 234 35.45 25.03 -40.04
C ARG A 234 35.69 24.46 -38.64
N THR A 235 36.71 25.02 -38.01
CA THR A 235 37.15 24.66 -36.65
C THR A 235 36.89 25.81 -35.67
N ALA A 236 37.18 25.60 -34.39
CA ALA A 236 37.10 26.67 -33.39
C ALA A 236 38.08 27.83 -33.70
N ASP A 237 39.21 27.55 -34.37
CA ASP A 237 40.19 28.57 -34.78
C ASP A 237 39.64 29.52 -35.84
N ASP A 238 38.64 29.08 -36.61
CA ASP A 238 37.89 29.92 -37.55
C ASP A 238 36.82 30.78 -36.85
N GLY A 239 36.84 30.85 -35.51
CA GLY A 239 35.92 31.66 -34.72
C GLY A 239 34.50 31.07 -34.58
N VAL A 240 34.28 29.80 -34.99
CA VAL A 240 32.94 29.17 -34.89
C VAL A 240 32.82 28.29 -33.66
N LYS A 241 31.63 28.27 -33.07
CA LYS A 241 31.30 27.35 -32.00
C LYS A 241 30.88 26.01 -32.55
N LEU A 242 31.50 24.92 -32.07
CA LEU A 242 31.16 23.56 -32.47
C LEU A 242 30.13 22.97 -31.54
N HIS A 243 29.20 22.21 -32.10
CA HIS A 243 28.13 21.49 -31.44
C HIS A 243 28.06 20.06 -31.94
N VAL A 244 27.66 19.12 -31.05
CA VAL A 244 27.31 17.78 -31.48
C VAL A 244 25.79 17.73 -31.68
N ASP A 245 25.40 17.34 -32.88
CA ASP A 245 24.01 17.26 -33.34
C ASP A 245 23.64 15.85 -33.83
N HIS A 246 22.34 15.52 -33.76
CA HIS A 246 21.83 14.25 -34.27
C HIS A 246 21.65 14.30 -35.79
N ILE A 247 22.17 13.31 -36.53
CA ILE A 247 21.97 13.16 -37.96
C ILE A 247 20.46 13.02 -38.24
N LYS A 248 19.83 11.99 -37.68
CA LYS A 248 18.37 11.86 -37.59
C LYS A 248 17.89 12.58 -36.31
N PRO A 249 17.10 13.63 -36.42
CA PRO A 249 16.61 14.36 -35.26
C PRO A 249 15.87 13.50 -34.25
N ILE A 250 16.00 13.80 -32.95
CA ILE A 250 15.23 13.14 -31.87
C ILE A 250 13.71 13.32 -32.11
N SER A 251 13.28 14.47 -32.67
CA SER A 251 11.87 14.72 -33.05
C SER A 251 11.33 13.71 -34.04
N LYS A 252 12.20 13.13 -34.86
CA LYS A 252 11.89 12.10 -35.89
C LYS A 252 12.32 10.69 -35.44
N GLY A 253 12.53 10.47 -34.15
CA GLY A 253 12.88 9.15 -33.59
C GLY A 253 14.37 8.80 -33.69
N GLY A 254 15.26 9.77 -33.87
CA GLY A 254 16.70 9.57 -33.82
C GLY A 254 17.17 9.23 -32.41
N LEU A 255 18.09 8.27 -32.27
CA LEU A 255 18.68 7.84 -31.00
C LEU A 255 20.00 8.55 -30.76
N THR A 256 20.39 8.72 -29.50
CA THR A 256 21.68 9.30 -29.07
C THR A 256 22.73 8.20 -29.01
N VAL A 257 23.15 7.74 -30.19
CA VAL A 257 24.22 6.76 -30.40
C VAL A 257 25.32 7.38 -31.27
N PRO A 258 26.60 6.94 -31.18
CA PRO A 258 27.72 7.55 -31.93
C PRO A 258 27.44 7.67 -33.43
N ASP A 259 26.86 6.66 -34.04
CA ASP A 259 26.61 6.63 -35.49
C ASP A 259 25.52 7.62 -35.95
N ASN A 260 24.66 8.07 -35.04
CA ASN A 260 23.65 9.09 -35.29
C ASN A 260 24.08 10.49 -34.81
N LEU A 261 25.32 10.68 -34.41
CA LEU A 261 25.84 11.95 -33.90
C LEU A 261 26.95 12.46 -34.81
N ARG A 262 27.04 13.79 -34.98
CA ARG A 262 28.07 14.44 -35.74
C ARG A 262 28.41 15.84 -35.21
N THR A 263 29.61 16.34 -35.52
CA THR A 263 30.07 17.69 -35.14
C THR A 263 29.67 18.69 -36.20
N LEU A 264 28.96 19.75 -35.81
CA LEU A 264 28.56 20.86 -36.68
C LEU A 264 28.99 22.19 -36.08
N CYS A 265 29.33 23.17 -36.92
CA CYS A 265 29.40 24.56 -36.47
C CYS A 265 27.99 25.13 -36.26
N GLN A 266 27.92 26.23 -35.50
CA GLN A 266 26.63 26.86 -35.15
C GLN A 266 25.77 27.16 -36.39
N ASP A 267 26.39 27.69 -37.46
CA ASP A 267 25.67 28.07 -38.69
C ASP A 267 25.08 26.85 -39.42
N CYS A 268 25.88 25.78 -39.59
CA CYS A 268 25.43 24.56 -40.22
C CYS A 268 24.36 23.85 -39.35
N ASN A 269 24.50 23.90 -38.05
CA ASN A 269 23.51 23.34 -37.13
C ASN A 269 22.17 24.07 -37.18
N LEU A 270 22.20 25.42 -37.21
CA LEU A 270 20.98 26.22 -37.35
C LEU A 270 20.34 26.00 -38.74
N GLY A 271 21.17 25.95 -39.80
CA GLY A 271 20.66 25.70 -41.15
C GLY A 271 20.02 24.34 -41.36
N LYS A 272 20.54 23.31 -40.67
CA LYS A 272 19.95 21.98 -40.69
C LYS A 272 18.61 21.92 -39.95
N SER A 273 18.54 22.54 -38.74
CA SER A 273 17.33 22.46 -37.93
C SER A 273 16.84 20.99 -37.80
N ASP A 274 15.55 20.73 -37.98
CA ASP A 274 14.92 19.40 -37.94
C ASP A 274 14.87 18.69 -39.33
N LYS A 275 15.64 19.18 -40.33
CA LYS A 275 15.69 18.54 -41.63
C LYS A 275 16.43 17.21 -41.55
N TYR A 276 15.85 16.20 -42.18
CA TYR A 276 16.42 14.87 -42.32
C TYR A 276 15.86 14.23 -43.57
N ASP A 277 16.72 13.89 -44.50
CA ASP A 277 16.34 13.17 -45.73
C ASP A 277 16.61 11.69 -45.50
N GLU A 278 15.56 10.87 -45.57
CA GLU A 278 15.63 9.42 -45.37
C GLU A 278 16.40 8.72 -46.51
N ASP A 279 16.42 9.34 -47.71
CA ASP A 279 17.06 8.79 -48.91
C ASP A 279 18.61 8.89 -48.90
N THR A 280 19.22 9.55 -47.90
CA THR A 280 20.68 9.71 -47.81
C THR A 280 21.39 8.71 -46.92
N THR A 281 20.70 7.69 -46.41
CA THR A 281 21.26 6.78 -45.37
C THR A 281 22.07 5.59 -45.90
N ASP A 282 22.21 5.39 -47.20
CA ASP A 282 22.87 4.18 -47.70
C ASP A 282 24.08 4.33 -48.61
N GLN A 283 24.65 5.52 -48.77
CA GLN A 283 25.94 5.58 -49.51
C GLN A 283 26.80 6.76 -49.05
N ASN A 284 28.03 6.41 -48.61
CA ASN A 284 29.21 7.26 -48.51
C ASN A 284 29.52 7.90 -47.14
N VAL A 285 30.00 7.09 -46.21
CA VAL A 285 31.20 7.44 -45.49
C VAL A 285 32.40 7.00 -46.35
N ASN A 286 32.55 7.62 -47.50
CA ASN A 286 33.76 7.59 -48.29
C ASN A 286 34.12 9.02 -48.72
N SER A 287 35.14 9.51 -48.15
CA SER A 287 36.32 10.32 -48.53
C SER A 287 36.28 11.33 -49.73
N ASP A 288 35.18 11.79 -50.28
CA ASP A 288 35.27 12.67 -51.41
C ASP A 288 34.21 13.79 -51.47
N TYR A 289 34.09 14.59 -50.38
CA TYR A 289 33.41 15.86 -50.41
C TYR A 289 34.31 16.98 -49.83
N TYR A 290 35.48 17.18 -50.48
CA TYR A 290 36.10 18.49 -50.43
C TYR A 290 35.53 19.30 -51.60
N ILE A 291 34.50 20.09 -51.32
CA ILE A 291 34.17 21.19 -52.25
C ILE A 291 35.11 22.32 -51.94
N GLU A 292 36.02 22.59 -52.89
CA GLU A 292 36.83 23.79 -52.90
C GLU A 292 35.92 25.01 -52.88
N CYS A 293 36.20 25.94 -51.95
CA CYS A 293 35.74 27.33 -52.02
C CYS A 293 36.86 28.16 -52.55
#